data_246f19728720a33f16af30757140660f
#
_entry.id   246f19728720a33f16af30757140660f
#
_cell.length_a   1.000
_cell.length_b   1.000
_cell.length_c   1.000
_cell.angle_alpha   90.00
_cell.angle_beta   90.00
_cell.angle_gamma   90.00
#
_symmetry.space_group_name_H-M   'P 1'
#
loop_
_entity.id
_entity.type
_entity.pdbx_description
1 polymer ?
#
loop_
_entity_poly.entity_id
_entity_poly.type
_entity_poly.pdbx_seq_one_letter_code
_entity_poly.pdbx_strand_id
1 'polypeptide(L)'
;MCIRDSYGTDARFKIDLIIDQLAAKEMSIARYYMETEKWIPALNRLKIVVDRYDSTVFVEEALHRLVEVYYRLGLENEAKQAASILGYNYKAGDWYKRSYKVLSLIHI
;
A
#
# COMPACT_ATOMS: atom_id res chain seq x y z
N MET A 1 5.48 14.12 21.35
CA MET A 1 4.90 12.91 21.93
C MET A 1 3.76 12.41 21.04
N CYS A 2 3.74 11.15 20.71
CA CYS A 2 2.64 10.58 19.95
C CYS A 2 1.37 10.49 20.80
N ILE A 3 0.21 10.67 20.19
CA ILE A 3 -1.07 10.57 20.91
C ILE A 3 -1.20 9.20 21.58
N ARG A 4 -0.69 8.15 20.97
CA ARG A 4 -0.72 6.79 21.53
C ARG A 4 -0.03 6.69 22.89
N ASP A 5 1.02 7.48 23.11
CA ASP A 5 1.79 7.44 24.35
C ASP A 5 1.01 8.01 25.54
N SER A 6 -0.07 8.76 25.27
CA SER A 6 -0.93 9.32 26.30
C SER A 6 -1.91 8.30 26.89
N TYR A 7 -2.04 7.15 26.29
CA TYR A 7 -3.00 6.11 26.68
C TYR A 7 -2.27 4.91 27.27
N GLY A 8 -2.98 4.10 28.04
CA GLY A 8 -2.46 2.82 28.52
C GLY A 8 -2.35 1.80 27.38
N THR A 9 -1.75 0.65 27.70
CA THR A 9 -1.52 -0.42 26.74
C THR A 9 -2.82 -0.89 26.05
N ASP A 10 -3.93 -1.01 26.82
CA ASP A 10 -5.21 -1.44 26.27
C ASP A 10 -5.76 -0.44 25.27
N ALA A 11 -5.67 0.86 25.60
CA ALA A 11 -6.16 1.90 24.71
C ALA A 11 -5.32 1.95 23.41
N ARG A 12 -4.00 1.77 23.55
CA ARG A 12 -3.10 1.70 22.39
C ARG A 12 -3.46 0.55 21.48
N PHE A 13 -3.70 -0.63 22.05
CA PHE A 13 -4.09 -1.82 21.31
C PHE A 13 -5.41 -1.58 20.56
N LYS A 14 -6.38 -0.96 21.20
CA LYS A 14 -7.68 -0.66 20.57
C LYS A 14 -7.53 0.33 19.40
N ILE A 15 -6.67 1.35 19.56
CA ILE A 15 -6.39 2.32 18.50
C ILE A 15 -5.75 1.63 17.32
N ASP A 16 -4.77 0.75 17.55
CA ASP A 16 -4.11 0.02 16.48
C ASP A 16 -5.08 -0.89 15.73
N LEU A 17 -5.99 -1.53 16.45
CA LEU A 17 -7.01 -2.38 15.85
C LEU A 17 -7.94 -1.57 14.94
N ILE A 18 -8.34 -0.38 15.37
CA ILE A 18 -9.19 0.51 14.57
C ILE A 18 -8.45 0.96 13.31
N ILE A 19 -7.19 1.33 13.43
CA ILE A 19 -6.36 1.73 12.29
C ILE A 19 -6.24 0.59 11.30
N ASP A 20 -6.02 -0.64 11.77
CA ASP A 20 -5.96 -1.81 10.91
C ASP A 20 -7.28 -2.05 10.18
N GLN A 21 -8.41 -1.87 10.87
CA GLN A 21 -9.71 -2.03 10.24
C GLN A 21 -9.98 -0.96 9.17
N LEU A 22 -9.57 0.28 9.42
CA LEU A 22 -9.69 1.35 8.42
C LEU A 22 -8.82 1.08 7.20
N ALA A 23 -7.59 0.62 7.43
CA ALA A 23 -6.70 0.27 6.34
C ALA A 23 -7.26 -0.90 5.53
N ALA A 24 -7.79 -1.92 6.19
CA ALA A 24 -8.40 -3.07 5.53
C ALA A 24 -9.58 -2.64 4.66
N LYS A 25 -10.39 -1.70 5.15
CA LYS A 25 -11.52 -1.17 4.38
C LYS A 25 -11.04 -0.48 3.11
N GLU A 26 -10.03 0.38 3.23
CA GLU A 26 -9.49 1.08 2.05
C GLU A 26 -8.89 0.08 1.05
N MET A 27 -8.20 -0.95 1.52
CA MET A 27 -7.65 -1.99 0.66
C MET A 27 -8.75 -2.78 -0.06
N SER A 28 -9.83 -3.11 0.64
CA SER A 28 -10.97 -3.81 0.02
C SER A 28 -11.58 -2.99 -1.11
N ILE A 29 -11.75 -1.69 -0.89
CA ILE A 29 -12.28 -0.78 -1.91
C ILE A 29 -11.32 -0.70 -3.10
N ALA A 30 -10.01 -0.58 -2.81
CA ALA A 30 -9.00 -0.51 -3.85
C ALA A 30 -9.00 -1.78 -4.71
N ARG A 31 -9.07 -2.94 -4.08
CA ARG A 31 -9.11 -4.23 -4.80
C ARG A 31 -10.34 -4.32 -5.70
N TYR A 32 -11.49 -3.86 -5.20
CA TYR A 32 -12.72 -3.85 -5.99
C TYR A 32 -12.54 -2.98 -7.24
N TYR A 33 -11.97 -1.79 -7.09
CA TYR A 33 -11.75 -0.91 -8.25
C TYR A 33 -10.74 -1.52 -9.23
N MET A 34 -9.71 -2.21 -8.74
CA MET A 34 -8.76 -2.89 -9.60
C MET A 34 -9.43 -4.02 -10.40
N GLU A 35 -10.30 -4.79 -9.75
CA GLU A 35 -11.03 -5.88 -10.41
C GLU A 35 -11.96 -5.35 -11.49
N THR A 36 -12.53 -4.16 -11.29
CA THR A 36 -13.41 -3.53 -12.28
C THR A 36 -12.64 -2.62 -13.23
N GLU A 37 -11.31 -2.64 -13.17
CA GLU A 37 -10.42 -1.87 -14.04
C GLU A 37 -10.60 -0.36 -13.93
N LYS A 38 -11.01 0.11 -12.77
CA LYS A 38 -11.11 1.54 -12.46
C LYS A 38 -9.84 1.99 -11.75
N TRP A 39 -8.81 2.27 -12.54
CA TRP A 39 -7.45 2.46 -12.03
C TRP A 39 -7.28 3.73 -11.21
N ILE A 40 -7.89 4.85 -11.62
CA ILE A 40 -7.72 6.11 -10.90
C ILE A 40 -8.35 6.08 -9.51
N PRO A 41 -9.61 5.61 -9.32
CA PRO A 41 -10.14 5.45 -7.97
C PRO A 41 -9.33 4.47 -7.12
N ALA A 42 -8.83 3.37 -7.72
CA ALA A 42 -7.97 2.42 -7.01
C ALA A 42 -6.70 3.11 -6.53
N LEU A 43 -6.07 3.91 -7.39
CA LEU A 43 -4.86 4.66 -7.06
C LEU A 43 -5.08 5.55 -5.83
N ASN A 44 -6.20 6.28 -5.80
CA ASN A 44 -6.52 7.18 -4.70
C ASN A 44 -6.65 6.44 -3.37
N ARG A 45 -7.30 5.28 -3.38
CA ARG A 45 -7.45 4.47 -2.17
C ARG A 45 -6.12 3.89 -1.69
N LEU A 46 -5.30 3.40 -2.62
CA LEU A 46 -3.99 2.87 -2.27
C LEU A 46 -3.07 3.94 -1.68
N LYS A 47 -3.12 5.16 -2.21
CA LYS A 47 -2.36 6.28 -1.66
C LYS A 47 -2.77 6.61 -0.23
N ILE A 48 -4.06 6.51 0.09
CA ILE A 48 -4.53 6.74 1.45
C ILE A 48 -3.89 5.74 2.41
N VAL A 49 -3.81 4.46 2.02
CA VAL A 49 -3.19 3.43 2.86
C VAL A 49 -1.71 3.73 3.09
N VAL A 50 -0.99 4.09 2.04
CA VAL A 50 0.44 4.38 2.14
C VAL A 50 0.70 5.63 2.99
N ASP A 51 -0.13 6.66 2.84
CA ASP A 51 0.11 7.95 3.51
C ASP A 51 -0.40 7.96 4.95
N ARG A 52 -1.56 7.34 5.22
CA ARG A 52 -2.22 7.44 6.52
C ARG A 52 -2.09 6.18 7.36
N TYR A 53 -1.93 5.05 6.75
CA TYR A 53 -1.94 3.75 7.43
C TYR A 53 -0.66 2.97 7.18
N ASP A 54 0.45 3.69 7.09
CA ASP A 54 1.75 3.13 6.78
C ASP A 54 2.31 2.23 7.90
N SER A 55 1.73 2.33 9.09
CA SER A 55 2.12 1.47 10.21
C SER A 55 1.42 0.12 10.20
N THR A 56 0.49 -0.12 9.27
CA THR A 56 -0.25 -1.37 9.20
C THR A 56 0.45 -2.38 8.29
N VAL A 57 0.04 -3.64 8.42
CA VAL A 57 0.57 -4.71 7.54
C VAL A 57 0.15 -4.53 6.09
N PHE A 58 -0.85 -3.69 5.82
CA PHE A 58 -1.37 -3.49 4.49
C PHE A 58 -0.50 -2.58 3.62
N VAL A 59 0.48 -1.88 4.21
CA VAL A 59 1.30 -0.94 3.46
C VAL A 59 2.11 -1.64 2.36
N GLU A 60 2.62 -2.85 2.64
CA GLU A 60 3.37 -3.61 1.64
C GLU A 60 2.49 -3.95 0.45
N GLU A 61 1.30 -4.47 0.71
CA GLU A 61 0.36 -4.78 -0.36
C GLU A 61 -0.04 -3.52 -1.11
N ALA A 62 -0.29 -2.42 -0.40
CA ALA A 62 -0.68 -1.16 -1.03
C ALA A 62 0.39 -0.65 -1.99
N LEU A 63 1.65 -0.72 -1.58
CA LEU A 63 2.76 -0.32 -2.44
C LEU A 63 2.87 -1.20 -3.68
N HIS A 64 2.72 -2.51 -3.51
CA HIS A 64 2.72 -3.43 -4.64
C HIS A 64 1.56 -3.14 -5.60
N ARG A 65 0.36 -2.92 -5.07
CA ARG A 65 -0.80 -2.59 -5.90
C ARG A 65 -0.60 -1.26 -6.62
N LEU A 66 0.06 -0.29 -5.98
CA LEU A 66 0.43 0.96 -6.64
C LEU A 66 1.34 0.72 -7.84
N VAL A 67 2.32 -0.18 -7.71
CA VAL A 67 3.19 -0.54 -8.84
C VAL A 67 2.34 -1.07 -9.99
N GLU A 68 1.42 -1.98 -9.72
CA GLU A 68 0.54 -2.54 -10.75
C GLU A 68 -0.33 -1.47 -11.41
N VAL A 69 -0.95 -0.60 -10.61
CA VAL A 69 -1.84 0.44 -11.12
C VAL A 69 -1.07 1.44 -11.97
N TYR A 70 0.08 1.90 -11.48
CA TYR A 70 0.92 2.81 -12.25
C TYR A 70 1.38 2.18 -13.57
N TYR A 71 1.73 0.89 -13.54
CA TYR A 71 2.10 0.17 -14.75
C TYR A 71 0.94 0.16 -15.75
N ARG A 72 -0.28 -0.14 -15.29
CA ARG A 72 -1.47 -0.15 -16.15
C ARG A 72 -1.78 1.22 -16.74
N LEU A 73 -1.50 2.28 -16.00
CA LEU A 73 -1.72 3.66 -16.45
C LEU A 73 -0.59 4.16 -17.35
N GLY A 74 0.48 3.39 -17.52
CA GLY A 74 1.64 3.80 -18.29
C GLY A 74 2.58 4.76 -17.57
N LEU A 75 2.43 4.90 -16.25
CA LEU A 75 3.25 5.79 -15.44
C LEU A 75 4.44 5.01 -14.87
N GLU A 76 5.43 4.75 -15.73
CA GLU A 76 6.56 3.88 -15.38
C GLU A 76 7.42 4.46 -14.25
N ASN A 77 7.65 5.78 -14.26
CA ASN A 77 8.47 6.42 -13.24
C ASN A 77 7.84 6.28 -11.85
N GLU A 78 6.54 6.50 -11.75
CA GLU A 78 5.80 6.35 -10.51
C GLU A 78 5.78 4.90 -10.05
N ALA A 79 5.67 3.95 -10.97
CA ALA A 79 5.74 2.53 -10.65
C ALA A 79 7.10 2.18 -10.05
N LYS A 80 8.17 2.67 -10.64
CA LYS A 80 9.54 2.47 -10.13
C LYS A 80 9.73 3.08 -8.75
N GLN A 81 9.18 4.28 -8.52
CA GLN A 81 9.25 4.92 -7.21
C GLN A 81 8.55 4.10 -6.13
N ALA A 82 7.33 3.62 -6.41
CA ALA A 82 6.59 2.80 -5.46
C ALA A 82 7.35 1.51 -5.16
N ALA A 83 7.89 0.86 -6.18
CA ALA A 83 8.68 -0.35 -5.99
C ALA A 83 9.97 -0.08 -5.22
N SER A 84 10.59 1.07 -5.41
CA SER A 84 11.79 1.46 -4.67
C SER A 84 11.50 1.63 -3.19
N ILE A 85 10.38 2.27 -2.85
CA ILE A 85 9.96 2.42 -1.45
C ILE A 85 9.71 1.04 -0.83
N LEU A 86 9.02 0.17 -1.56
CA LEU A 86 8.74 -1.19 -1.10
C LEU A 86 10.05 -1.96 -0.90
N GLY A 87 10.98 -1.88 -1.84
CA GLY A 87 12.25 -2.58 -1.75
C GLY A 87 13.14 -2.05 -0.65
N TYR A 88 13.13 -0.72 -0.43
CA TYR A 88 13.96 -0.11 0.60
C TYR A 88 13.50 -0.52 2.01
N ASN A 89 12.17 -0.54 2.23
CA ASN A 89 11.62 -0.80 3.56
C ASN A 89 11.24 -2.26 3.80
N TYR A 90 10.92 -3.01 2.75
CA TYR A 90 10.29 -4.34 2.88
C TYR A 90 10.89 -5.36 1.92
N LYS A 91 12.20 -5.28 1.70
CA LYS A 91 12.92 -6.07 0.68
C LYS A 91 12.70 -7.58 0.81
N ALA A 92 12.57 -8.09 2.03
CA ALA A 92 12.40 -9.53 2.27
C ALA A 92 10.96 -10.01 2.02
N GLY A 93 10.00 -9.11 1.79
CA GLY A 93 8.60 -9.47 1.65
C GLY A 93 8.25 -10.04 0.28
N ASP A 94 7.20 -10.84 0.25
CA ASP A 94 6.69 -11.43 -1.00
C ASP A 94 6.16 -10.37 -1.96
N TRP A 95 5.61 -9.29 -1.42
CA TRP A 95 5.08 -8.21 -2.23
C TRP A 95 6.17 -7.51 -3.04
N TYR A 96 7.36 -7.34 -2.46
CA TYR A 96 8.49 -6.78 -3.19
C TYR A 96 8.87 -7.68 -4.37
N LYS A 97 8.91 -8.99 -4.16
CA LYS A 97 9.23 -9.94 -5.22
C LYS A 97 8.23 -9.87 -6.37
N ARG A 98 6.94 -9.73 -6.05
CA ARG A 98 5.90 -9.57 -7.05
C ARG A 98 6.05 -8.26 -7.82
N SER A 99 6.38 -7.17 -7.11
CA SER A 99 6.61 -5.87 -7.75
C SER A 99 7.81 -5.91 -8.69
N TYR A 100 8.86 -6.62 -8.31
CA TYR A 100 10.04 -6.78 -9.16
C TYR A 100 9.68 -7.46 -10.49
N LYS A 101 8.79 -8.44 -10.46
CA LYS A 101 8.33 -9.09 -11.68
C LYS A 101 7.59 -8.13 -12.60
N VAL A 102 6.76 -7.26 -12.04
CA VAL A 102 6.05 -6.23 -12.82
C VAL A 102 7.06 -5.28 -13.47
N LEU A 103 8.07 -4.85 -12.70
CA LEU A 103 9.11 -3.95 -13.21
C LEU A 103 9.91 -4.58 -14.34
N SER A 104 10.14 -5.89 -14.29
CA SER A 104 10.88 -6.56 -15.36
C SER A 104 10.14 -6.47 -16.69
N LEU A 105 8.81 -6.36 -16.67
CA LEU A 105 8.03 -6.18 -17.89
C LEU A 105 8.19 -4.76 -18.45
N ILE A 106 8.42 -3.78 -17.58
CA ILE A 106 8.62 -2.39 -18.00
C ILE A 106 9.95 -2.22 -18.74
N HIS A 107 10.98 -2.97 -18.33
CA HIS A 107 12.34 -2.84 -18.87
C HIS A 107 12.58 -3.64 -20.13
N ILE A 108 11.62 -4.35 -20.59
CA ILE A 108 11.72 -5.08 -21.88
C ILE A 108 11.36 -4.17 -23.06
#